data_1cc3e35197350fb1096dcc245ae537e1
#
_entry.id   1cc3e35197350fb1096dcc245ae537e1
#
_cell.length_a   1.000
_cell.length_b   1.000
_cell.length_c   1.000
_cell.angle_alpha   90.00
_cell.angle_beta   90.00
_cell.angle_gamma   90.00
#
_symmetry.space_group_name_H-M   'P 1'
#
loop_
_entity.id
_entity.type
_entity.pdbx_description
1 polymer ?
#
loop_
_entity_poly.entity_id
_entity_poly.type
_entity_poly.pdbx_seq_one_letter_code
_entity_poly.pdbx_strand_id
1 'polypeptide(L)'
;MKPSKFASPMAVGGTVDVPGTPSPSTLAPAGTPGTGATVPTGAETPAATPDITVVVLNYNAAAWLDRCLSSLLTQTIAPRIEVLVADNASTDSSDLLAADLLKERSDWQVLRYGRNLGYCGGNNEGARHARGQYLLFLNADTWLEPECLERLLDEVRAAKAVVATPLVMDYRDDNLQSSGEPGFDLFGLPCGPDKWAGRQEVLIANGPALFVNAAWFQKLGGFDPEFFMYADEYDICWRAWVAGGKVILASSARLHHRGSIAVNPGGGEQMVENRTSDSKRFYANRNALLVLLKNCQHFLLLLVPLQLGMLAVEALAMSVIVRRWSFLRRAYLDALGDCWRMRRHIMAERRRVRQFRQRGDFWMLRFLQPRLNRWREFRRCRRFGVPKVDSK
;
A
#
# COMPACT_ATOMS: atom_id res chain seq x y z
N MET A 1 39.13 29.94 1.75
CA MET A 1 38.78 29.14 0.55
C MET A 1 37.27 29.13 0.41
N LYS A 2 36.75 29.65 -0.70
CA LYS A 2 35.33 29.86 -0.95
C LYS A 2 34.61 28.55 -1.33
N PRO A 3 33.33 28.35 -0.98
CA PRO A 3 32.53 27.21 -1.45
C PRO A 3 32.00 27.47 -2.86
N SER A 4 32.02 26.44 -3.69
CA SER A 4 31.57 26.45 -5.08
C SER A 4 30.03 26.38 -5.20
N LYS A 5 29.55 27.08 -6.21
CA LYS A 5 28.16 27.28 -6.60
C LYS A 5 27.52 25.98 -7.11
N PHE A 6 26.33 25.64 -6.63
CA PHE A 6 25.44 24.70 -7.28
C PHE A 6 24.66 25.40 -8.39
N ALA A 7 24.79 24.88 -9.60
CA ALA A 7 24.07 25.32 -10.78
C ALA A 7 22.65 24.74 -10.83
N SER A 8 21.68 25.59 -11.16
CA SER A 8 20.31 25.20 -11.52
C SER A 8 20.29 24.50 -12.88
N PRO A 9 19.43 23.50 -13.12
CA PRO A 9 19.22 23.00 -14.46
C PRO A 9 18.26 23.89 -15.24
N MET A 10 18.72 24.28 -16.44
CA MET A 10 17.98 25.01 -17.47
C MET A 10 16.77 24.22 -17.98
N ALA A 11 15.70 24.95 -18.24
CA ALA A 11 14.56 24.52 -19.04
C ALA A 11 14.99 24.33 -20.50
N VAL A 12 14.79 23.16 -21.05
CA VAL A 12 14.87 22.91 -22.49
C VAL A 12 13.44 22.68 -22.96
N GLY A 13 12.88 23.69 -23.64
CA GLY A 13 11.68 23.58 -24.44
C GLY A 13 12.04 22.89 -25.76
N GLY A 14 11.43 21.74 -26.00
CA GLY A 14 11.45 21.05 -27.29
C GLY A 14 10.04 20.60 -27.60
N THR A 15 9.41 21.27 -28.57
CA THR A 15 8.17 20.84 -29.20
C THR A 15 8.46 19.62 -30.03
N VAL A 16 7.78 18.50 -29.75
CA VAL A 16 7.80 17.30 -30.58
C VAL A 16 6.49 17.26 -31.38
N ASP A 17 6.62 17.37 -32.69
CA ASP A 17 5.53 17.23 -33.68
C ASP A 17 4.91 15.83 -33.59
N VAL A 18 3.57 15.77 -33.56
CA VAL A 18 2.76 14.58 -33.65
C VAL A 18 2.37 14.36 -35.10
N PRO A 19 2.69 13.23 -35.74
CA PRO A 19 2.17 12.91 -37.10
C PRO A 19 0.71 12.47 -37.05
N GLY A 20 -0.02 12.96 -38.03
CA GLY A 20 -1.47 12.93 -38.15
C GLY A 20 -2.13 11.57 -38.26
N THR A 21 -3.37 11.55 -37.85
CA THR A 21 -4.39 10.52 -38.07
C THR A 21 -4.75 10.35 -39.56
N PRO A 22 -4.89 9.12 -40.08
CA PRO A 22 -5.50 8.92 -41.40
C PRO A 22 -7.03 8.84 -41.31
N SER A 23 -7.70 9.55 -42.20
CA SER A 23 -9.13 9.50 -42.48
C SER A 23 -9.55 8.25 -43.25
N PRO A 24 -10.82 7.85 -43.17
CA PRO A 24 -11.32 6.65 -43.81
C PRO A 24 -11.67 6.87 -45.30
N SER A 25 -11.21 6.01 -46.17
CA SER A 25 -11.71 5.99 -47.56
C SER A 25 -11.98 4.56 -48.05
N THR A 26 -13.24 4.36 -48.46
CA THR A 26 -13.79 3.61 -49.58
C THR A 26 -13.54 2.10 -49.73
N LEU A 27 -14.66 1.40 -49.61
CA LEU A 27 -14.97 0.05 -50.10
C LEU A 27 -14.78 -0.11 -51.61
N ALA A 28 -14.21 -1.24 -52.04
CA ALA A 28 -14.39 -1.81 -53.38
C ALA A 28 -14.43 -3.36 -53.29
N PRO A 29 -15.03 -4.09 -54.27
CA PRO A 29 -15.83 -5.28 -53.97
C PRO A 29 -15.12 -6.64 -54.17
N ALA A 30 -15.86 -7.67 -53.80
CA ALA A 30 -15.60 -9.10 -53.73
C ALA A 30 -14.87 -9.76 -54.90
N GLY A 31 -13.88 -10.60 -54.59
CA GLY A 31 -13.34 -11.67 -55.43
C GLY A 31 -13.61 -13.04 -54.81
N THR A 32 -14.11 -13.98 -55.60
CA THR A 32 -14.56 -15.34 -55.30
C THR A 32 -13.44 -16.33 -54.97
N PRO A 33 -13.73 -17.53 -54.39
CA PRO A 33 -12.87 -18.23 -53.44
C PRO A 33 -11.87 -19.19 -54.11
N GLY A 34 -10.64 -19.16 -53.64
CA GLY A 34 -9.61 -20.18 -53.85
C GLY A 34 -9.59 -21.21 -52.74
N THR A 35 -9.72 -22.46 -53.11
CA THR A 35 -9.67 -23.67 -52.27
C THR A 35 -8.29 -23.88 -51.67
N GLY A 36 -8.25 -24.29 -50.40
CA GLY A 36 -7.16 -25.04 -49.81
C GLY A 36 -6.19 -24.28 -48.91
N ALA A 37 -6.60 -23.96 -47.68
CA ALA A 37 -5.68 -23.75 -46.56
C ALA A 37 -6.20 -24.52 -45.36
N THR A 38 -5.43 -25.51 -44.95
CA THR A 38 -5.60 -26.23 -43.67
C THR A 38 -5.58 -25.23 -42.53
N VAL A 39 -6.71 -25.11 -41.83
CA VAL A 39 -6.84 -24.37 -40.58
C VAL A 39 -6.00 -25.08 -39.53
N PRO A 40 -5.03 -24.43 -38.85
CA PRO A 40 -4.44 -24.99 -37.65
C PRO A 40 -5.52 -24.96 -36.57
N THR A 41 -6.08 -26.12 -36.27
CA THR A 41 -6.92 -26.38 -35.10
C THR A 41 -6.02 -26.38 -33.84
N GLY A 42 -5.70 -25.24 -33.36
CA GLY A 42 -5.11 -24.97 -32.09
C GLY A 42 -5.84 -23.75 -31.51
N ALA A 43 -7.12 -23.91 -31.18
CA ALA A 43 -7.80 -22.97 -30.34
C ALA A 43 -7.14 -23.11 -28.94
N GLU A 44 -6.19 -22.21 -28.64
CA GLU A 44 -5.75 -22.00 -27.26
C GLU A 44 -7.02 -21.68 -26.47
N THR A 45 -7.38 -22.60 -25.59
CA THR A 45 -8.43 -22.35 -24.60
C THR A 45 -8.02 -21.08 -23.88
N PRO A 46 -8.86 -20.02 -23.82
CA PRO A 46 -8.49 -18.79 -23.12
C PRO A 46 -8.09 -19.17 -21.69
N ALA A 47 -6.88 -18.79 -21.29
CA ALA A 47 -6.36 -19.10 -19.96
C ALA A 47 -7.39 -18.66 -18.93
N ALA A 48 -7.79 -19.56 -18.05
CA ALA A 48 -8.82 -19.29 -17.06
C ALA A 48 -8.42 -18.05 -16.24
N THR A 49 -9.36 -17.14 -16.04
CA THR A 49 -9.14 -15.94 -15.25
C THR A 49 -8.70 -16.34 -13.85
N PRO A 50 -7.56 -15.88 -13.35
CA PRO A 50 -7.10 -16.23 -12.01
C PRO A 50 -8.06 -15.71 -10.94
N ASP A 51 -8.20 -16.43 -9.84
CA ASP A 51 -8.97 -15.93 -8.70
C ASP A 51 -8.28 -14.74 -8.06
N ILE A 52 -6.96 -14.80 -7.93
CA ILE A 52 -6.15 -13.79 -7.25
C ILE A 52 -4.97 -13.38 -8.14
N THR A 53 -4.74 -12.08 -8.28
CA THR A 53 -3.44 -11.56 -8.70
C THR A 53 -2.69 -11.07 -7.45
N VAL A 54 -1.51 -11.64 -7.20
CA VAL A 54 -0.60 -11.17 -6.16
C VAL A 54 0.36 -10.16 -6.79
N VAL A 55 0.30 -8.92 -6.34
CA VAL A 55 1.25 -7.87 -6.70
C VAL A 55 2.30 -7.80 -5.60
N VAL A 56 3.50 -8.30 -5.88
CA VAL A 56 4.65 -8.24 -4.96
C VAL A 56 5.44 -6.99 -5.28
N LEU A 57 5.32 -5.95 -4.43
CA LEU A 57 6.09 -4.72 -4.63
C LEU A 57 7.52 -4.93 -4.14
N ASN A 58 8.46 -4.96 -5.08
CA ASN A 58 9.89 -5.12 -4.83
C ASN A 58 10.62 -3.77 -4.89
N TYR A 59 11.41 -3.46 -3.86
CA TYR A 59 12.38 -2.38 -3.86
C TYR A 59 13.56 -2.72 -2.96
N ASN A 60 14.67 -3.11 -3.56
CA ASN A 60 15.90 -3.51 -2.85
C ASN A 60 15.65 -4.60 -1.79
N ALA A 61 14.94 -5.67 -2.17
CA ALA A 61 14.55 -6.75 -1.27
C ALA A 61 15.19 -8.11 -1.61
N ALA A 62 16.33 -8.14 -2.28
CA ALA A 62 17.02 -9.38 -2.71
C ALA A 62 17.17 -10.40 -1.56
N ALA A 63 17.43 -9.96 -0.33
CA ALA A 63 17.59 -10.82 0.83
C ALA A 63 16.31 -11.56 1.28
N TRP A 64 15.12 -11.15 0.81
CA TRP A 64 13.83 -11.62 1.30
C TRP A 64 12.94 -12.20 0.20
N LEU A 65 13.15 -11.76 -1.04
CA LEU A 65 12.29 -12.02 -2.18
C LEU A 65 12.20 -13.50 -2.53
N ASP A 66 13.28 -14.26 -2.41
CA ASP A 66 13.30 -15.70 -2.66
C ASP A 66 12.27 -16.44 -1.77
N ARG A 67 12.32 -16.22 -0.47
CA ARG A 67 11.37 -16.85 0.46
C ARG A 67 9.93 -16.41 0.22
N CYS A 68 9.72 -15.13 -0.15
CA CYS A 68 8.41 -14.61 -0.49
C CYS A 68 7.84 -15.36 -1.71
N LEU A 69 8.57 -15.39 -2.82
CA LEU A 69 8.11 -16.02 -4.05
C LEU A 69 7.96 -17.55 -3.90
N SER A 70 8.90 -18.22 -3.22
CA SER A 70 8.80 -19.64 -2.92
C SER A 70 7.55 -19.99 -2.11
N SER A 71 7.14 -19.13 -1.16
CA SER A 71 5.91 -19.34 -0.40
C SER A 71 4.63 -19.20 -1.25
N LEU A 72 4.68 -18.44 -2.34
CA LEU A 72 3.57 -18.33 -3.29
C LEU A 72 3.47 -19.57 -4.20
N LEU A 73 4.60 -20.17 -4.57
CA LEU A 73 4.64 -21.42 -5.35
C LEU A 73 4.03 -22.61 -4.58
N THR A 74 4.13 -22.59 -3.25
CA THR A 74 3.64 -23.66 -2.38
C THR A 74 2.22 -23.45 -1.85
N GLN A 75 1.50 -22.42 -2.31
CA GLN A 75 0.10 -22.22 -1.93
C GLN A 75 -0.80 -23.35 -2.46
N THR A 76 -1.78 -23.78 -1.66
CA THR A 76 -2.77 -24.81 -2.04
C THR A 76 -3.53 -24.44 -3.32
N ILE A 77 -3.72 -23.17 -3.58
CA ILE A 77 -4.39 -22.63 -4.78
C ILE A 77 -3.41 -22.04 -5.82
N ALA A 78 -2.13 -22.45 -5.78
CA ALA A 78 -1.10 -21.93 -6.71
C ALA A 78 -1.49 -21.96 -8.22
N PRO A 79 -2.23 -22.94 -8.73
CA PRO A 79 -2.69 -22.92 -10.12
C PRO A 79 -3.74 -21.86 -10.45
N ARG A 80 -4.35 -21.25 -9.44
CA ARG A 80 -5.42 -20.25 -9.55
C ARG A 80 -4.96 -18.82 -9.26
N ILE A 81 -3.65 -18.62 -9.09
CA ILE A 81 -3.06 -17.32 -8.81
C ILE A 81 -2.14 -16.87 -9.94
N GLU A 82 -2.17 -15.58 -10.22
CA GLU A 82 -1.19 -14.85 -11.01
C GLU A 82 -0.26 -14.09 -10.06
N VAL A 83 1.03 -14.02 -10.37
CA VAL A 83 1.98 -13.22 -9.59
C VAL A 83 2.66 -12.19 -10.49
N LEU A 84 2.60 -10.94 -10.07
CA LEU A 84 3.26 -9.80 -10.69
C LEU A 84 4.30 -9.25 -9.71
N VAL A 85 5.57 -9.47 -9.97
CA VAL A 85 6.65 -8.82 -9.21
C VAL A 85 6.87 -7.44 -9.77
N ALA A 86 6.39 -6.44 -9.05
CA ALA A 86 6.47 -5.02 -9.43
C ALA A 86 7.79 -4.44 -8.90
N ASP A 87 8.84 -4.48 -9.74
CA ASP A 87 10.14 -3.94 -9.38
C ASP A 87 10.16 -2.41 -9.49
N ASN A 88 10.29 -1.76 -8.37
CA ASN A 88 10.17 -0.32 -8.18
C ASN A 88 11.52 0.40 -8.36
N ALA A 89 12.27 0.02 -9.40
CA ALA A 89 13.63 0.47 -9.73
C ALA A 89 14.67 0.07 -8.65
N SER A 90 14.75 -1.21 -8.35
CA SER A 90 15.75 -1.78 -7.44
C SER A 90 17.18 -1.64 -8.02
N THR A 91 18.17 -1.59 -7.12
CA THR A 91 19.59 -1.49 -7.45
C THR A 91 20.43 -2.66 -6.89
N ASP A 92 19.77 -3.64 -6.27
CA ASP A 92 20.38 -4.80 -5.60
C ASP A 92 20.24 -6.11 -6.40
N SER A 93 19.88 -6.02 -7.68
CA SER A 93 19.64 -7.15 -8.59
C SER A 93 18.48 -8.08 -8.17
N SER A 94 17.59 -7.62 -7.28
CA SER A 94 16.40 -8.40 -6.89
C SER A 94 15.43 -8.64 -8.05
N ASP A 95 15.41 -7.77 -9.05
CA ASP A 95 14.63 -7.95 -10.28
C ASP A 95 15.12 -9.13 -11.14
N LEU A 96 16.45 -9.37 -11.18
CA LEU A 96 17.05 -10.51 -11.86
C LEU A 96 16.77 -11.80 -11.09
N LEU A 97 16.88 -11.76 -9.76
CA LEU A 97 16.51 -12.88 -8.90
C LEU A 97 15.05 -13.28 -9.11
N ALA A 98 14.13 -12.30 -9.14
CA ALA A 98 12.72 -12.56 -9.44
C ALA A 98 12.53 -13.22 -10.81
N ALA A 99 13.20 -12.73 -11.86
CA ALA A 99 13.08 -13.28 -13.20
C ALA A 99 13.59 -14.73 -13.28
N ASP A 100 14.64 -15.09 -12.54
CA ASP A 100 15.14 -16.46 -12.48
C ASP A 100 14.17 -17.39 -11.75
N LEU A 101 13.60 -16.95 -10.62
CA LEU A 101 12.63 -17.72 -9.83
C LEU A 101 11.31 -17.97 -10.59
N LEU A 102 10.92 -17.05 -11.48
CA LEU A 102 9.66 -17.12 -12.21
C LEU A 102 9.75 -17.78 -13.58
N LYS A 103 10.93 -18.16 -14.04
CA LYS A 103 11.16 -18.67 -15.41
C LYS A 103 10.32 -19.88 -15.81
N GLU A 104 9.96 -20.73 -14.84
CA GLU A 104 9.14 -21.93 -15.04
C GLU A 104 7.61 -21.64 -15.04
N ARG A 105 7.22 -20.39 -14.78
CA ARG A 105 5.83 -19.97 -14.65
C ARG A 105 5.48 -18.90 -15.69
N SER A 106 4.92 -19.32 -16.82
CA SER A 106 4.54 -18.39 -17.92
C SER A 106 3.43 -17.39 -17.55
N ASP A 107 2.68 -17.68 -16.50
CA ASP A 107 1.59 -16.87 -15.97
C ASP A 107 2.06 -15.85 -14.90
N TRP A 108 3.35 -15.88 -14.52
CA TRP A 108 3.97 -14.97 -13.55
C TRP A 108 4.95 -14.04 -14.25
N GLN A 109 4.99 -12.77 -13.84
CA GLN A 109 5.75 -11.76 -14.56
C GLN A 109 6.52 -10.81 -13.65
N VAL A 110 7.65 -10.29 -14.15
CA VAL A 110 8.40 -9.19 -13.51
C VAL A 110 8.13 -7.91 -14.30
N LEU A 111 7.51 -6.93 -13.63
CA LEU A 111 7.25 -5.60 -14.17
C LEU A 111 8.35 -4.65 -13.67
N ARG A 112 9.21 -4.16 -14.58
CA ARG A 112 10.31 -3.25 -14.21
C ARG A 112 9.91 -1.81 -14.43
N TYR A 113 9.99 -1.00 -13.38
CA TYR A 113 9.70 0.44 -13.47
C TYR A 113 10.98 1.26 -13.64
N GLY A 114 10.89 2.34 -14.40
CA GLY A 114 12.05 3.20 -14.67
C GLY A 114 12.44 4.10 -13.49
N ARG A 115 11.63 4.15 -12.43
CA ARG A 115 11.86 4.95 -11.23
C ARG A 115 11.06 4.40 -10.04
N ASN A 116 11.47 4.75 -8.83
CA ASN A 116 10.69 4.44 -7.63
C ASN A 116 9.42 5.29 -7.55
N LEU A 117 8.25 4.64 -7.68
CA LEU A 117 6.91 5.25 -7.64
C LEU A 117 6.33 5.33 -6.23
N GLY A 118 7.07 4.88 -5.21
CA GLY A 118 6.55 4.66 -3.86
C GLY A 118 5.65 3.42 -3.77
N TYR A 119 5.13 3.18 -2.59
CA TYR A 119 4.22 2.05 -2.35
C TYR A 119 2.92 2.20 -3.16
N CYS A 120 2.28 3.36 -3.07
CA CYS A 120 1.00 3.62 -3.73
C CYS A 120 1.10 3.55 -5.26
N GLY A 121 2.07 4.25 -5.84
CA GLY A 121 2.25 4.29 -7.28
C GLY A 121 2.68 2.95 -7.86
N GLY A 122 3.60 2.25 -7.21
CA GLY A 122 4.09 0.94 -7.63
C GLY A 122 3.00 -0.12 -7.63
N ASN A 123 2.20 -0.19 -6.55
CA ASN A 123 1.08 -1.12 -6.47
C ASN A 123 -0.05 -0.78 -7.45
N ASN A 124 -0.35 0.50 -7.68
CA ASN A 124 -1.32 0.91 -8.69
C ASN A 124 -0.89 0.48 -10.09
N GLU A 125 0.40 0.63 -10.40
CA GLU A 125 0.93 0.20 -11.70
C GLU A 125 0.84 -1.32 -11.87
N GLY A 126 1.22 -2.10 -10.83
CA GLY A 126 1.03 -3.55 -10.83
C GLY A 126 -0.43 -3.95 -11.02
N ALA A 127 -1.35 -3.27 -10.35
CA ALA A 127 -2.79 -3.55 -10.46
C ALA A 127 -3.37 -3.31 -11.86
N ARG A 128 -2.74 -2.48 -12.72
CA ARG A 128 -3.18 -2.28 -14.12
C ARG A 128 -2.92 -3.51 -15.00
N HIS A 129 -1.94 -4.32 -14.63
CA HIS A 129 -1.59 -5.55 -15.33
C HIS A 129 -2.31 -6.78 -14.78
N ALA A 130 -3.00 -6.64 -13.66
CA ALA A 130 -3.67 -7.72 -12.94
C ALA A 130 -4.93 -8.19 -13.67
N ARG A 131 -5.14 -9.52 -13.71
CA ARG A 131 -6.30 -10.18 -14.32
C ARG A 131 -7.22 -10.84 -13.28
N GLY A 132 -6.76 -10.98 -12.03
CA GLY A 132 -7.48 -11.67 -10.97
C GLY A 132 -8.75 -10.95 -10.50
N GLN A 133 -9.71 -11.74 -10.05
CA GLN A 133 -10.93 -11.23 -9.42
C GLN A 133 -10.63 -10.46 -8.11
N TYR A 134 -9.58 -10.89 -7.42
CA TYR A 134 -9.05 -10.23 -6.24
C TYR A 134 -7.59 -9.85 -6.46
N LEU A 135 -7.16 -8.79 -5.78
CA LEU A 135 -5.78 -8.33 -5.73
C LEU A 135 -5.25 -8.56 -4.32
N LEU A 136 -4.04 -9.10 -4.21
CA LEU A 136 -3.26 -9.08 -2.98
C LEU A 136 -2.05 -8.18 -3.21
N PHE A 137 -1.99 -7.05 -2.51
CA PHE A 137 -0.79 -6.22 -2.44
C PHE A 137 0.09 -6.75 -1.33
N LEU A 138 1.25 -7.28 -1.70
CA LEU A 138 2.13 -8.05 -0.82
C LEU A 138 3.52 -7.40 -0.75
N ASN A 139 4.03 -7.23 0.46
CA ASN A 139 5.42 -6.80 0.65
C ASN A 139 6.39 -7.94 0.34
N ALA A 140 7.52 -7.62 -0.29
CA ALA A 140 8.56 -8.60 -0.65
C ALA A 140 9.28 -9.23 0.57
N ASP A 141 9.13 -8.65 1.76
CA ASP A 141 9.70 -9.15 3.02
C ASP A 141 8.71 -9.99 3.86
N THR A 142 7.81 -10.68 3.17
CA THR A 142 6.83 -11.60 3.76
C THR A 142 7.05 -13.03 3.28
N TRP A 143 6.46 -13.98 3.98
CA TRP A 143 6.21 -15.32 3.47
C TRP A 143 4.88 -15.84 4.00
N LEU A 144 4.17 -16.64 3.21
CA LEU A 144 2.81 -17.09 3.47
C LEU A 144 2.80 -18.55 3.92
N GLU A 145 1.93 -18.88 4.87
CA GLU A 145 1.61 -20.29 5.15
C GLU A 145 0.88 -20.92 3.95
N PRO A 146 1.00 -22.24 3.71
CA PRO A 146 0.51 -22.90 2.48
C PRO A 146 -0.96 -22.68 2.15
N GLU A 147 -1.82 -22.53 3.14
CA GLU A 147 -3.28 -22.34 2.97
C GLU A 147 -3.71 -20.88 3.06
N CYS A 148 -2.77 -19.93 3.16
CA CYS A 148 -3.06 -18.53 3.45
C CYS A 148 -4.01 -17.89 2.43
N LEU A 149 -3.73 -18.06 1.13
CA LEU A 149 -4.53 -17.45 0.07
C LEU A 149 -5.91 -18.10 -0.08
N GLU A 150 -6.01 -19.40 0.10
CA GLU A 150 -7.28 -20.12 0.08
C GLU A 150 -8.19 -19.64 1.21
N ARG A 151 -7.67 -19.59 2.44
CA ARG A 151 -8.40 -19.12 3.61
C ARG A 151 -8.81 -17.65 3.50
N LEU A 152 -7.94 -16.77 2.95
CA LEU A 152 -8.28 -15.38 2.66
C LEU A 152 -9.49 -15.29 1.72
N LEU A 153 -9.47 -16.07 0.64
CA LEU A 153 -10.51 -16.08 -0.39
C LEU A 153 -11.84 -16.57 0.19
N ASP A 154 -11.81 -17.64 0.97
CA ASP A 154 -13.00 -18.23 1.59
C ASP A 154 -13.64 -17.30 2.62
N GLU A 155 -12.83 -16.71 3.53
CA GLU A 155 -13.36 -15.77 4.53
C GLU A 155 -13.94 -14.49 3.88
N VAL A 156 -13.30 -13.95 2.84
CA VAL A 156 -13.81 -12.78 2.12
C VAL A 156 -15.15 -13.09 1.45
N ARG A 157 -15.25 -14.25 0.79
CA ARG A 157 -16.49 -14.68 0.14
C ARG A 157 -17.62 -14.92 1.16
N ALA A 158 -17.31 -15.65 2.24
CA ALA A 158 -18.28 -15.92 3.30
C ALA A 158 -18.79 -14.64 3.99
N ALA A 159 -17.89 -13.70 4.29
CA ALA A 159 -18.23 -12.41 4.92
C ALA A 159 -18.84 -11.38 3.95
N LYS A 160 -18.80 -11.64 2.64
CA LYS A 160 -19.10 -10.66 1.58
C LYS A 160 -18.31 -9.36 1.78
N ALA A 161 -17.04 -9.51 2.16
CA ALA A 161 -16.14 -8.39 2.38
C ALA A 161 -15.51 -7.92 1.07
N VAL A 162 -15.07 -6.68 1.04
CA VAL A 162 -14.42 -6.09 -0.15
C VAL A 162 -12.93 -5.89 0.05
N VAL A 163 -12.50 -5.81 1.32
CA VAL A 163 -11.09 -5.77 1.72
C VAL A 163 -10.89 -6.76 2.87
N ALA A 164 -9.76 -7.44 2.88
CA ALA A 164 -9.34 -8.28 3.98
C ALA A 164 -7.84 -8.17 4.25
N THR A 165 -7.45 -8.65 5.41
CA THR A 165 -6.05 -8.84 5.79
C THR A 165 -5.90 -10.14 6.55
N PRO A 166 -4.82 -10.91 6.37
CA PRO A 166 -4.52 -12.07 7.19
C PRO A 166 -3.98 -11.64 8.56
N LEU A 167 -3.82 -12.60 9.47
CA LEU A 167 -2.96 -12.45 10.63
C LEU A 167 -1.52 -12.28 10.16
N VAL A 168 -0.85 -11.26 10.66
CA VAL A 168 0.55 -11.00 10.39
C VAL A 168 1.36 -11.44 11.61
N MET A 169 2.17 -12.47 11.40
CA MET A 169 3.07 -13.05 12.40
C MET A 169 4.46 -12.45 12.27
N ASP A 170 5.28 -12.56 13.28
CA ASP A 170 6.70 -12.23 13.17
C ASP A 170 7.36 -13.14 12.13
N TYR A 171 8.38 -12.64 11.45
CA TYR A 171 9.04 -13.37 10.35
C TYR A 171 9.72 -14.67 10.78
N ARG A 172 10.10 -14.77 12.03
CA ARG A 172 10.92 -15.86 12.58
C ARG A 172 10.16 -16.83 13.44
N ASP A 173 9.06 -16.38 14.01
CA ASP A 173 8.26 -17.17 14.97
C ASP A 173 6.76 -16.91 14.80
N ASP A 174 5.96 -17.57 15.62
CA ASP A 174 4.50 -17.46 15.61
C ASP A 174 3.96 -16.35 16.51
N ASN A 175 4.81 -15.39 16.92
CA ASN A 175 4.33 -14.24 17.66
C ASN A 175 3.49 -13.33 16.78
N LEU A 176 2.31 -12.96 17.24
CA LEU A 176 1.42 -12.06 16.52
C LEU A 176 2.03 -10.66 16.42
N GLN A 177 2.33 -10.20 15.21
CA GLN A 177 2.81 -8.85 14.91
C GLN A 177 1.64 -7.88 14.72
N SER A 178 0.62 -8.25 13.94
CA SER A 178 -0.56 -7.42 13.68
C SER A 178 -1.78 -8.24 13.25
N SER A 179 -2.96 -7.74 13.63
CA SER A 179 -4.28 -8.28 13.27
C SER A 179 -5.19 -7.22 12.64
N GLY A 180 -4.61 -6.21 11.98
CA GLY A 180 -5.33 -5.02 11.54
C GLY A 180 -5.63 -4.06 12.69
N GLU A 181 -6.14 -2.88 12.35
CA GLU A 181 -6.48 -1.86 13.32
C GLU A 181 -8.00 -1.77 13.48
N PRO A 182 -8.54 -2.04 14.69
CA PRO A 182 -10.00 -2.06 14.90
C PRO A 182 -10.64 -0.67 14.86
N GLY A 183 -9.85 0.41 14.94
CA GLY A 183 -10.42 1.74 14.94
C GLY A 183 -9.40 2.87 14.96
N PHE A 184 -9.86 4.06 15.30
CA PHE A 184 -9.07 5.28 15.44
C PHE A 184 -9.34 5.98 16.79
N ASP A 185 -8.37 6.75 17.27
CA ASP A 185 -8.48 7.51 18.52
C ASP A 185 -9.04 8.93 18.32
N LEU A 186 -9.11 9.71 19.41
CA LEU A 186 -9.59 11.10 19.39
C LEU A 186 -8.72 12.07 18.55
N PHE A 187 -7.54 11.63 18.12
CA PHE A 187 -6.70 12.37 17.19
C PHE A 187 -6.82 11.86 15.76
N GLY A 188 -7.71 10.90 15.50
CA GLY A 188 -7.87 10.27 14.20
C GLY A 188 -6.69 9.37 13.81
N LEU A 189 -5.91 8.90 14.79
CA LEU A 189 -4.81 7.97 14.53
C LEU A 189 -5.26 6.52 14.68
N PRO A 190 -4.74 5.60 13.84
CA PRO A 190 -5.04 4.18 13.97
C PRO A 190 -4.73 3.65 15.38
N CYS A 191 -5.66 2.85 15.92
CA CYS A 191 -5.51 2.22 17.23
C CYS A 191 -5.61 0.72 17.12
N GLY A 192 -4.48 0.02 17.28
CA GLY A 192 -4.42 -1.43 17.36
C GLY A 192 -4.95 -1.98 18.69
N PRO A 193 -5.40 -3.22 18.70
CA PRO A 193 -5.75 -3.91 19.94
C PRO A 193 -4.47 -4.17 20.76
N ASP A 194 -4.57 -4.09 22.09
CA ASP A 194 -3.47 -4.55 22.95
C ASP A 194 -3.33 -6.08 22.89
N LYS A 195 -4.42 -6.76 22.58
CA LYS A 195 -4.51 -8.20 22.33
C LYS A 195 -5.57 -8.44 21.26
N TRP A 196 -5.36 -9.45 20.44
CA TRP A 196 -6.38 -9.89 19.49
C TRP A 196 -7.66 -10.30 20.24
N ALA A 197 -8.79 -9.73 19.87
CA ALA A 197 -10.09 -9.93 20.54
C ALA A 197 -11.06 -10.80 19.70
N GLY A 198 -10.57 -11.49 18.68
CA GLY A 198 -11.41 -12.35 17.81
C GLY A 198 -12.39 -11.59 16.92
N ARG A 199 -12.26 -10.27 16.77
CA ARG A 199 -13.15 -9.47 15.91
C ARG A 199 -12.82 -9.72 14.45
N GLN A 200 -13.85 -9.97 13.64
CA GLN A 200 -13.70 -10.12 12.21
C GLN A 200 -13.64 -8.77 11.48
N GLU A 201 -14.45 -7.77 11.89
CA GLU A 201 -14.43 -6.44 11.27
C GLU A 201 -13.32 -5.57 11.86
N VAL A 202 -12.51 -4.96 10.98
CA VAL A 202 -11.45 -4.02 11.32
C VAL A 202 -11.64 -2.71 10.53
N LEU A 203 -11.18 -1.60 11.07
CA LEU A 203 -11.18 -0.35 10.32
C LEU A 203 -10.14 -0.38 9.20
N ILE A 204 -8.95 -0.93 9.50
CA ILE A 204 -7.79 -0.88 8.61
C ILE A 204 -7.19 -2.28 8.48
N ALA A 205 -6.97 -2.71 7.26
CA ALA A 205 -6.18 -3.89 6.90
C ALA A 205 -4.67 -3.63 7.14
N ASN A 206 -3.89 -4.68 7.28
CA ASN A 206 -2.43 -4.57 7.44
C ASN A 206 -1.75 -4.18 6.12
N GLY A 207 -0.82 -3.23 6.15
CA GLY A 207 -0.06 -2.81 4.98
C GLY A 207 0.78 -3.92 4.30
N PRO A 208 1.42 -4.85 5.03
CA PRO A 208 2.20 -5.93 4.42
C PRO A 208 1.42 -6.87 3.51
N ALA A 209 0.10 -6.99 3.72
CA ALA A 209 -0.78 -7.84 2.91
C ALA A 209 -2.21 -7.29 2.91
N LEU A 210 -2.53 -6.51 1.90
CA LEU A 210 -3.86 -5.96 1.69
C LEU A 210 -4.54 -6.71 0.56
N PHE A 211 -5.58 -7.48 0.89
CA PHE A 211 -6.39 -8.25 -0.05
C PHE A 211 -7.67 -7.49 -0.38
N VAL A 212 -7.96 -7.27 -1.67
CA VAL A 212 -9.10 -6.45 -2.09
C VAL A 212 -9.76 -7.01 -3.35
N ASN A 213 -11.08 -6.92 -3.43
CA ASN A 213 -11.80 -7.21 -4.69
C ASN A 213 -11.38 -6.20 -5.77
N ALA A 214 -10.99 -6.68 -6.96
CA ALA A 214 -10.43 -5.85 -8.03
C ALA A 214 -11.41 -4.77 -8.51
N ALA A 215 -12.70 -5.10 -8.66
CA ALA A 215 -13.71 -4.12 -9.06
C ALA A 215 -13.91 -3.02 -7.99
N TRP A 216 -13.82 -3.37 -6.70
CA TRP A 216 -13.84 -2.39 -5.61
C TRP A 216 -12.59 -1.52 -5.60
N PHE A 217 -11.41 -2.10 -5.83
CA PHE A 217 -10.17 -1.34 -5.93
C PHE A 217 -10.28 -0.26 -7.02
N GLN A 218 -10.78 -0.62 -8.20
CA GLN A 218 -11.04 0.31 -9.30
C GLN A 218 -12.12 1.35 -8.94
N LYS A 219 -13.26 0.93 -8.37
CA LYS A 219 -14.33 1.82 -7.91
C LYS A 219 -13.82 2.87 -6.92
N LEU A 220 -12.99 2.46 -5.98
CA LEU A 220 -12.38 3.37 -5.00
C LEU A 220 -11.29 4.25 -5.61
N GLY A 221 -10.74 3.87 -6.77
CA GLY A 221 -9.73 4.57 -7.53
C GLY A 221 -8.29 4.25 -7.17
N GLY A 222 -8.09 3.05 -6.64
CA GLY A 222 -6.78 2.58 -6.25
C GLY A 222 -6.22 3.28 -5.01
N PHE A 223 -4.93 3.14 -4.78
CA PHE A 223 -4.21 3.94 -3.80
C PHE A 223 -4.03 5.37 -4.32
N ASP A 224 -4.08 6.36 -3.43
CA ASP A 224 -3.75 7.74 -3.80
C ASP A 224 -2.21 7.88 -3.93
N PRO A 225 -1.67 8.13 -5.13
CA PRO A 225 -0.23 8.17 -5.34
C PRO A 225 0.48 9.29 -4.57
N GLU A 226 -0.24 10.34 -4.17
CA GLU A 226 0.30 11.44 -3.39
C GLU A 226 0.71 11.01 -1.97
N PHE A 227 0.20 9.88 -1.47
CA PHE A 227 0.67 9.32 -0.19
C PHE A 227 2.12 8.84 -0.29
N PHE A 228 2.55 8.37 -1.45
CA PHE A 228 3.82 7.73 -1.70
C PHE A 228 4.00 6.44 -0.88
N MET A 229 3.93 6.52 0.47
CA MET A 229 3.97 5.40 1.42
C MET A 229 3.41 5.84 2.79
N TYR A 230 2.99 4.89 3.60
CA TYR A 230 2.35 5.04 4.93
C TYR A 230 0.95 5.65 4.90
N ALA A 231 0.07 5.09 5.69
CA ALA A 231 -1.35 5.43 5.82
C ALA A 231 -2.17 5.28 4.53
N ASP A 232 -1.63 4.65 3.50
CA ASP A 232 -2.31 4.28 2.27
C ASP A 232 -3.37 3.21 2.51
N GLU A 233 -3.07 2.22 3.34
CA GLU A 233 -4.01 1.22 3.83
C GLU A 233 -5.14 1.86 4.66
N TYR A 234 -4.85 2.89 5.43
CA TYR A 234 -5.84 3.64 6.20
C TYR A 234 -6.80 4.38 5.26
N ASP A 235 -6.27 5.06 4.26
CA ASP A 235 -7.05 5.81 3.27
C ASP A 235 -7.98 4.89 2.47
N ILE A 236 -7.47 3.79 1.91
CA ILE A 236 -8.27 2.90 1.07
C ILE A 236 -9.33 2.14 1.87
N CYS A 237 -9.00 1.69 3.10
CA CYS A 237 -9.97 1.02 3.97
C CYS A 237 -11.06 1.99 4.43
N TRP A 238 -10.72 3.25 4.76
CA TRP A 238 -11.73 4.27 5.07
C TRP A 238 -12.67 4.50 3.89
N ARG A 239 -12.12 4.63 2.67
CA ARG A 239 -12.94 4.76 1.44
C ARG A 239 -13.82 3.54 1.22
N ALA A 240 -13.32 2.32 1.47
CA ALA A 240 -14.13 1.10 1.38
C ALA A 240 -15.30 1.14 2.35
N TRP A 241 -15.08 1.52 3.60
CA TRP A 241 -16.14 1.63 4.60
C TRP A 241 -17.18 2.68 4.23
N VAL A 242 -16.78 3.88 3.87
CA VAL A 242 -17.75 4.95 3.53
C VAL A 242 -18.50 4.65 2.22
N ALA A 243 -17.95 3.85 1.34
CA ALA A 243 -18.58 3.37 0.11
C ALA A 243 -19.57 2.21 0.32
N GLY A 244 -19.80 1.78 1.56
CA GLY A 244 -20.72 0.69 1.88
C GLY A 244 -20.06 -0.71 1.94
N GLY A 245 -18.75 -0.82 1.67
CA GLY A 245 -17.99 -2.06 1.74
C GLY A 245 -17.76 -2.55 3.17
N LYS A 246 -17.12 -3.69 3.30
CA LYS A 246 -16.71 -4.30 4.56
C LYS A 246 -15.23 -4.63 4.51
N VAL A 247 -14.49 -4.33 5.59
CA VAL A 247 -13.09 -4.67 5.77
C VAL A 247 -12.97 -5.67 6.92
N ILE A 248 -12.30 -6.80 6.71
CA ILE A 248 -12.21 -7.87 7.71
C ILE A 248 -10.77 -8.30 7.96
N LEU A 249 -10.57 -8.86 9.15
CA LEU A 249 -9.47 -9.76 9.46
C LEU A 249 -9.90 -11.18 9.09
N ALA A 250 -9.18 -11.81 8.18
CA ALA A 250 -9.29 -13.24 7.89
C ALA A 250 -8.39 -14.01 8.88
N SER A 251 -8.97 -14.40 9.99
CA SER A 251 -8.22 -14.90 11.15
C SER A 251 -7.66 -16.32 10.98
N SER A 252 -8.15 -17.08 10.01
CA SER A 252 -7.59 -18.38 9.66
C SER A 252 -6.40 -18.30 8.69
N ALA A 253 -6.26 -17.18 7.98
CA ALA A 253 -5.15 -16.92 7.06
C ALA A 253 -3.96 -16.33 7.82
N ARG A 254 -2.75 -16.84 7.56
CA ARG A 254 -1.53 -16.39 8.23
C ARG A 254 -0.40 -16.12 7.25
N LEU A 255 0.32 -15.04 7.48
CA LEU A 255 1.60 -14.78 6.86
C LEU A 255 2.59 -14.22 7.88
N HIS A 256 3.85 -14.31 7.54
CA HIS A 256 4.95 -13.82 8.37
C HIS A 256 5.60 -12.62 7.70
N HIS A 257 5.91 -11.59 8.48
CA HIS A 257 6.43 -10.33 7.97
C HIS A 257 7.64 -9.87 8.79
N ARG A 258 8.69 -9.53 8.09
CA ARG A 258 9.91 -9.03 8.74
C ARG A 258 9.73 -7.63 9.31
N GLY A 259 9.17 -6.74 8.53
CA GLY A 259 8.93 -5.33 8.89
C GLY A 259 10.18 -4.47 8.96
N SER A 260 9.95 -3.17 8.81
CA SER A 260 10.96 -2.14 9.06
C SER A 260 12.24 -2.19 8.21
N ILE A 261 12.25 -2.82 7.02
CA ILE A 261 13.43 -2.85 6.12
C ILE A 261 13.96 -1.44 5.86
N ALA A 262 13.08 -0.47 5.62
CA ALA A 262 13.46 0.91 5.32
C ALA A 262 14.30 1.59 6.41
N VAL A 263 14.17 1.15 7.67
CA VAL A 263 14.89 1.71 8.82
C VAL A 263 15.87 0.72 9.46
N ASN A 264 15.82 -0.55 9.06
CA ASN A 264 16.72 -1.60 9.52
C ASN A 264 16.97 -2.65 8.44
N PRO A 265 17.72 -2.35 7.37
CA PRO A 265 17.96 -3.27 6.27
C PRO A 265 18.73 -4.53 6.69
N GLY A 266 19.63 -4.45 7.68
CA GLY A 266 20.44 -5.58 8.12
C GLY A 266 19.72 -6.65 8.93
N GLY A 267 18.51 -6.35 9.44
CA GLY A 267 17.85 -7.24 10.39
C GLY A 267 18.64 -7.45 11.69
N GLY A 268 18.04 -7.90 12.74
CA GLY A 268 18.67 -8.21 14.02
C GLY A 268 17.65 -8.86 14.93
N GLU A 269 18.12 -9.59 15.95
CA GLU A 269 17.26 -10.26 16.93
C GLU A 269 16.46 -9.28 17.78
N GLN A 270 16.96 -8.08 17.98
CA GLN A 270 16.22 -7.04 18.65
C GLN A 270 15.40 -6.28 17.63
N MET A 271 14.10 -6.25 17.86
CA MET A 271 13.23 -5.33 17.16
C MET A 271 13.81 -3.94 17.25
N VAL A 272 14.21 -3.37 16.12
CA VAL A 272 14.87 -2.06 16.07
C VAL A 272 13.81 -0.98 16.08
N GLU A 273 13.04 -1.04 17.13
CA GLU A 273 11.86 -0.27 17.30
C GLU A 273 12.06 1.17 17.55
N ASN A 274 13.23 1.54 17.98
CA ASN A 274 13.54 2.92 18.33
C ASN A 274 14.34 3.62 17.24
N ARG A 275 14.13 3.23 15.96
CA ARG A 275 14.63 3.98 14.82
C ARG A 275 13.48 4.62 14.06
N THR A 276 13.67 5.86 13.70
CA THR A 276 12.81 6.62 12.79
C THR A 276 13.69 7.43 11.84
N SER A 277 13.13 7.93 10.75
CA SER A 277 13.83 8.84 9.86
C SER A 277 13.00 10.10 9.64
N ASP A 278 13.65 11.15 9.18
CA ASP A 278 13.00 12.40 8.80
C ASP A 278 11.87 12.15 7.79
N SER A 279 12.15 11.31 6.78
CA SER A 279 11.18 10.96 5.73
C SER A 279 10.02 10.11 6.26
N LYS A 280 10.29 9.09 7.09
CA LYS A 280 9.24 8.26 7.71
C LYS A 280 8.27 9.13 8.52
N ARG A 281 8.80 10.05 9.33
CA ARG A 281 7.99 10.93 10.17
C ARG A 281 7.22 11.95 9.34
N PHE A 282 7.85 12.49 8.28
CA PHE A 282 7.20 13.37 7.32
C PHE A 282 5.95 12.72 6.73
N TYR A 283 6.09 11.56 6.10
CA TYR A 283 4.96 10.87 5.48
C TYR A 283 3.91 10.45 6.51
N ALA A 284 4.31 9.88 7.66
CA ALA A 284 3.36 9.46 8.68
C ALA A 284 2.51 10.63 9.21
N ASN A 285 3.10 11.79 9.51
CA ASN A 285 2.38 12.96 10.01
C ASN A 285 1.50 13.59 8.93
N ARG A 286 2.06 13.78 7.71
CA ARG A 286 1.33 14.33 6.57
C ARG A 286 0.13 13.47 6.18
N ASN A 287 0.38 12.19 5.99
CA ASN A 287 -0.62 11.27 5.44
C ASN A 287 -1.75 10.98 6.43
N ALA A 288 -1.47 10.93 7.74
CA ALA A 288 -2.52 10.82 8.75
C ALA A 288 -3.51 12.00 8.68
N LEU A 289 -3.02 13.22 8.46
CA LEU A 289 -3.87 14.39 8.21
C LEU A 289 -4.62 14.28 6.88
N LEU A 290 -3.94 13.82 5.82
CA LEU A 290 -4.58 13.66 4.50
C LEU A 290 -5.76 12.69 4.56
N VAL A 291 -5.65 11.57 5.31
CA VAL A 291 -6.76 10.63 5.49
C VAL A 291 -8.00 11.34 6.05
N LEU A 292 -7.84 12.14 7.10
CA LEU A 292 -8.96 12.88 7.70
C LEU A 292 -9.50 13.95 6.76
N LEU A 293 -8.61 14.76 6.19
CA LEU A 293 -8.98 15.84 5.28
C LEU A 293 -9.72 15.35 4.03
N LYS A 294 -9.36 14.19 3.50
CA LYS A 294 -9.99 13.58 2.32
C LYS A 294 -11.31 12.90 2.65
N ASN A 295 -11.35 12.14 3.74
CA ASN A 295 -12.39 11.15 3.97
C ASN A 295 -13.45 11.54 4.99
N CYS A 296 -13.15 12.41 5.96
CA CYS A 296 -14.15 12.91 6.92
C CYS A 296 -15.12 13.88 6.25
N GLN A 297 -16.40 13.82 6.63
CA GLN A 297 -17.46 14.60 5.97
C GLN A 297 -17.75 15.94 6.66
N HIS A 298 -18.13 15.91 7.91
CA HIS A 298 -18.59 17.07 8.69
C HIS A 298 -17.91 17.14 10.05
N PHE A 299 -18.51 16.53 11.09
CA PHE A 299 -18.02 16.67 12.45
C PHE A 299 -16.74 15.87 12.72
N LEU A 300 -16.46 14.76 12.02
CA LEU A 300 -15.16 14.10 12.12
C LEU A 300 -13.99 14.96 11.62
N LEU A 301 -14.26 16.03 10.87
CA LEU A 301 -13.22 17.03 10.58
C LEU A 301 -12.72 17.76 11.83
N LEU A 302 -13.45 17.72 12.95
CA LEU A 302 -12.98 18.23 14.25
C LEU A 302 -11.78 17.44 14.79
N LEU A 303 -11.53 16.23 14.29
CA LEU A 303 -10.32 15.48 14.58
C LEU A 303 -9.06 16.18 14.03
N VAL A 304 -9.20 16.97 12.94
CA VAL A 304 -8.07 17.66 12.32
C VAL A 304 -7.43 18.68 13.26
N PRO A 305 -8.15 19.68 13.85
CA PRO A 305 -7.55 20.59 14.82
C PRO A 305 -7.01 19.86 16.06
N LEU A 306 -7.64 18.78 16.52
CA LEU A 306 -7.14 17.96 17.63
C LEU A 306 -5.79 17.30 17.27
N GLN A 307 -5.70 16.72 16.07
CA GLN A 307 -4.45 16.14 15.56
C GLN A 307 -3.36 17.19 15.37
N LEU A 308 -3.68 18.37 14.84
CA LEU A 308 -2.74 19.48 14.71
C LEU A 308 -2.20 19.94 16.07
N GLY A 309 -3.06 20.07 17.09
CA GLY A 309 -2.67 20.38 18.45
C GLY A 309 -1.73 19.32 19.04
N MET A 310 -2.06 18.05 18.85
CA MET A 310 -1.21 16.94 19.27
C MET A 310 0.16 16.98 18.58
N LEU A 311 0.20 17.20 17.25
CA LEU A 311 1.45 17.30 16.49
C LEU A 311 2.30 18.50 16.95
N ALA A 312 1.68 19.64 17.33
CA ALA A 312 2.40 20.79 17.87
C ALA A 312 3.05 20.46 19.22
N VAL A 313 2.33 19.79 20.13
CA VAL A 313 2.88 19.32 21.41
C VAL A 313 4.01 18.31 21.19
N GLU A 314 3.83 17.36 20.27
CA GLU A 314 4.85 16.39 19.92
C GLU A 314 6.10 17.05 19.32
N ALA A 315 5.93 18.02 18.41
CA ALA A 315 7.03 18.79 17.82
C ALA A 315 7.84 19.53 18.90
N LEU A 316 7.14 20.14 19.86
CA LEU A 316 7.78 20.82 20.98
C LEU A 316 8.58 19.85 21.86
N ALA A 317 8.00 18.71 22.21
CA ALA A 317 8.71 17.66 22.97
C ALA A 317 9.93 17.14 22.21
N MET A 318 9.78 16.85 20.91
CA MET A 318 10.87 16.34 20.07
C MET A 318 11.96 17.39 19.82
N SER A 319 11.65 18.71 19.91
CA SER A 319 12.65 19.78 19.80
C SER A 319 13.66 19.70 20.97
N VAL A 320 13.18 19.38 22.16
CA VAL A 320 14.02 19.22 23.34
C VAL A 320 14.80 17.91 23.34
N ILE A 321 14.15 16.83 22.86
CA ILE A 321 14.71 15.46 22.88
C ILE A 321 15.75 15.25 21.79
N VAL A 322 15.38 15.52 20.54
CA VAL A 322 16.23 15.23 19.35
C VAL A 322 17.24 16.35 19.10
N ARG A 323 16.91 17.59 19.45
CA ARG A 323 17.75 18.78 19.27
C ARG A 323 18.30 18.98 17.84
N ARG A 324 17.56 18.51 16.83
CA ARG A 324 17.91 18.64 15.40
C ARG A 324 16.83 19.41 14.67
N TRP A 325 17.16 20.65 14.27
CA TRP A 325 16.23 21.52 13.55
C TRP A 325 15.79 20.93 12.20
N SER A 326 16.68 20.26 11.49
CA SER A 326 16.34 19.61 10.21
C SER A 326 15.25 18.56 10.38
N PHE A 327 15.29 17.76 11.44
CA PHE A 327 14.25 16.79 11.77
C PHE A 327 12.91 17.46 12.07
N LEU A 328 12.89 18.49 12.93
CA LEU A 328 11.67 19.22 13.26
C LEU A 328 11.03 19.86 12.02
N ARG A 329 11.87 20.54 11.24
CA ARG A 329 11.42 21.16 10.00
C ARG A 329 10.79 20.11 9.09
N ARG A 330 11.50 19.02 8.78
CA ARG A 330 11.05 17.99 7.83
C ARG A 330 9.82 17.25 8.33
N ALA A 331 9.87 16.73 9.58
CA ALA A 331 8.85 15.86 10.14
C ALA A 331 7.54 16.58 10.44
N TYR A 332 7.58 17.87 10.76
CA TYR A 332 6.39 18.63 11.20
C TYR A 332 6.07 19.80 10.29
N LEU A 333 6.98 20.78 10.12
CA LEU A 333 6.66 22.00 9.37
C LEU A 333 6.47 21.73 7.87
N ASP A 334 7.37 20.98 7.25
CA ASP A 334 7.26 20.63 5.83
C ASP A 334 6.05 19.72 5.58
N ALA A 335 5.74 18.79 6.51
CA ALA A 335 4.56 17.92 6.43
C ALA A 335 3.25 18.70 6.44
N LEU A 336 3.12 19.70 7.34
CA LEU A 336 1.95 20.59 7.40
C LEU A 336 1.87 21.51 6.18
N GLY A 337 3.01 22.09 5.79
CA GLY A 337 3.10 22.93 4.58
C GLY A 337 2.73 22.18 3.31
N ASP A 338 3.06 20.89 3.24
CA ASP A 338 2.71 20.04 2.10
C ASP A 338 1.21 19.76 2.04
N CYS A 339 0.56 19.47 3.18
CA CYS A 339 -0.90 19.38 3.24
C CYS A 339 -1.58 20.66 2.67
N TRP A 340 -1.04 21.84 2.97
CA TRP A 340 -1.56 23.09 2.43
C TRP A 340 -1.34 23.24 0.91
N ARG A 341 -0.15 22.84 0.41
CA ARG A 341 0.12 22.83 -1.03
C ARG A 341 -0.83 21.89 -1.77
N MET A 342 -1.16 20.76 -1.17
CA MET A 342 -2.04 19.73 -1.70
C MET A 342 -3.54 20.07 -1.59
N ARG A 343 -3.94 21.25 -1.12
CA ARG A 343 -5.37 21.60 -0.91
C ARG A 343 -6.27 21.38 -2.12
N ARG A 344 -5.76 21.61 -3.35
CA ARG A 344 -6.53 21.37 -4.58
C ARG A 344 -6.75 19.87 -4.80
N HIS A 345 -5.72 19.05 -4.59
CA HIS A 345 -5.80 17.60 -4.64
C HIS A 345 -6.77 17.07 -3.58
N ILE A 346 -6.63 17.50 -2.33
CA ILE A 346 -7.54 17.14 -1.24
C ILE A 346 -9.00 17.43 -1.61
N MET A 347 -9.29 18.61 -2.17
CA MET A 347 -10.65 18.98 -2.58
C MET A 347 -11.16 18.14 -3.75
N ALA A 348 -10.29 17.75 -4.68
CA ALA A 348 -10.65 16.86 -5.78
C ALA A 348 -11.01 15.45 -5.25
N GLU A 349 -10.17 14.90 -4.37
CA GLU A 349 -10.40 13.60 -3.75
C GLU A 349 -11.66 13.59 -2.86
N ARG A 350 -11.92 14.66 -2.09
CA ARG A 350 -13.19 14.80 -1.35
C ARG A 350 -14.41 14.73 -2.26
N ARG A 351 -14.36 15.39 -3.43
CA ARG A 351 -15.46 15.32 -4.42
C ARG A 351 -15.64 13.90 -4.93
N ARG A 352 -14.54 13.20 -5.21
CA ARG A 352 -14.55 11.81 -5.65
C ARG A 352 -15.14 10.88 -4.59
N VAL A 353 -14.67 10.96 -3.34
CA VAL A 353 -15.21 10.17 -2.22
C VAL A 353 -16.71 10.44 -2.03
N ARG A 354 -17.15 11.68 -2.21
CA ARG A 354 -18.58 12.04 -2.11
C ARG A 354 -19.44 11.31 -3.14
N GLN A 355 -18.92 11.00 -4.33
CA GLN A 355 -19.69 10.36 -5.41
C GLN A 355 -20.11 8.92 -5.05
N PHE A 356 -19.28 8.19 -4.32
CA PHE A 356 -19.59 6.80 -3.93
C PHE A 356 -19.94 6.64 -2.45
N ARG A 357 -19.98 7.73 -1.66
CA ARG A 357 -20.26 7.68 -0.24
C ARG A 357 -21.70 7.20 0.04
N GLN A 358 -21.81 6.17 0.87
CA GLN A 358 -23.07 5.62 1.39
C GLN A 358 -23.19 5.78 2.91
N ARG A 359 -22.06 5.90 3.64
CA ARG A 359 -22.01 5.99 5.10
C ARG A 359 -21.35 7.31 5.51
N GLY A 360 -22.02 8.02 6.42
CA GLY A 360 -21.55 9.29 6.96
C GLY A 360 -20.71 9.14 8.21
N ASP A 361 -20.29 10.28 8.77
CA ASP A 361 -19.44 10.37 9.94
C ASP A 361 -20.02 9.69 11.17
N PHE A 362 -21.36 9.78 11.40
CA PHE A 362 -22.01 9.10 12.53
C PHE A 362 -21.84 7.60 12.48
N TRP A 363 -21.94 7.03 11.28
CA TRP A 363 -21.72 5.60 11.11
C TRP A 363 -20.26 5.23 11.39
N MET A 364 -19.31 6.09 11.02
CA MET A 364 -17.88 5.88 11.23
C MET A 364 -17.46 5.98 12.71
N LEU A 365 -18.25 6.63 13.58
CA LEU A 365 -17.98 6.68 15.03
C LEU A 365 -17.93 5.29 15.68
N ARG A 366 -18.51 4.27 15.08
CA ARG A 366 -18.39 2.89 15.58
C ARG A 366 -16.96 2.40 15.71
N PHE A 367 -16.03 3.02 14.97
CA PHE A 367 -14.60 2.72 15.00
C PHE A 367 -13.81 3.63 15.95
N LEU A 368 -14.47 4.60 16.61
CA LEU A 368 -13.80 5.43 17.60
C LEU A 368 -13.44 4.60 18.82
N GLN A 369 -12.17 4.62 19.19
CA GLN A 369 -11.64 3.90 20.34
C GLN A 369 -11.34 4.85 21.50
N PRO A 370 -11.66 4.47 22.77
CA PRO A 370 -11.35 5.29 23.94
C PRO A 370 -9.86 5.22 24.35
N ARG A 371 -9.01 4.82 23.43
CA ARG A 371 -7.57 4.66 23.62
C ARG A 371 -6.81 5.72 22.86
N LEU A 372 -5.63 6.08 23.33
CA LEU A 372 -4.75 7.03 22.64
C LEU A 372 -3.56 6.27 22.07
N ASN A 373 -3.40 6.33 20.75
CA ASN A 373 -2.26 5.72 20.04
C ASN A 373 -0.93 6.23 20.63
N ARG A 374 -0.83 7.53 20.89
CA ARG A 374 0.38 8.17 21.43
C ARG A 374 0.74 7.70 22.85
N TRP A 375 -0.22 7.21 23.62
CA TRP A 375 0.07 6.59 24.92
C TRP A 375 0.82 5.26 24.76
N ARG A 376 0.49 4.49 23.72
CA ARG A 376 1.23 3.27 23.36
C ARG A 376 2.66 3.61 22.95
N GLU A 377 2.84 4.63 22.09
CA GLU A 377 4.16 5.14 21.70
C GLU A 377 4.97 5.63 22.91
N PHE A 378 4.35 6.37 23.81
CA PHE A 378 5.00 6.82 25.04
C PHE A 378 5.46 5.65 25.93
N ARG A 379 4.61 4.65 26.15
CA ARG A 379 4.99 3.43 26.89
C ARG A 379 6.16 2.70 26.22
N ARG A 380 6.17 2.69 24.89
CA ARG A 380 7.25 2.10 24.10
C ARG A 380 8.56 2.89 24.26
N CYS A 381 8.53 4.20 24.16
CA CYS A 381 9.70 5.05 24.43
C CYS A 381 10.23 4.87 25.86
N ARG A 382 9.34 4.70 26.84
CA ARG A 382 9.72 4.42 28.22
C ARG A 382 10.40 3.06 28.39
N ARG A 383 9.98 2.04 27.61
CA ARG A 383 10.53 0.68 27.68
C ARG A 383 11.86 0.53 26.91
N PHE A 384 11.97 1.13 25.75
CA PHE A 384 13.07 0.92 24.78
C PHE A 384 13.96 2.17 24.58
N GLY A 385 13.65 3.27 25.26
CA GLY A 385 14.33 4.55 25.09
C GLY A 385 13.77 5.40 23.96
N VAL A 386 14.32 6.58 23.77
CA VAL A 386 13.91 7.52 22.73
C VAL A 386 14.35 7.02 21.35
N PRO A 387 13.52 7.14 20.29
CA PRO A 387 13.90 6.72 18.96
C PRO A 387 15.18 7.38 18.45
N LYS A 388 16.14 6.59 17.98
CA LYS A 388 17.28 7.10 17.24
C LYS A 388 16.80 7.60 15.88
N VAL A 389 17.15 8.83 15.54
CA VAL A 389 16.76 9.46 14.28
C VAL A 389 17.88 9.28 13.27
N ASP A 390 17.64 8.47 12.24
CA ASP A 390 18.55 8.32 11.12
C ASP A 390 18.32 9.45 10.10
N SER A 391 19.41 10.02 9.60
CA SER A 391 19.39 11.06 8.56
C SER A 391 19.38 10.40 7.18
N LYS A 392 18.23 9.94 6.72
CA LYS A 392 18.02 9.58 5.31
C LYS A 392 16.65 10.01 4.83
#